data_d9a264602670091cc5d5218267c2c19b
#
_entry.id   d9a264602670091cc5d5218267c2c19b
#
_cell.length_a   1.000
_cell.length_b   1.000
_cell.length_c   1.000
_cell.angle_alpha   90.00
_cell.angle_beta   90.00
_cell.angle_gamma   90.00
#
_symmetry.space_group_name_H-M   'P 1'
#
loop_
_entity.id
_entity.type
_entity.pdbx_description
1 polymer ?
#
loop_
_entity_poly.entity_id
_entity_poly.type
_entity_poly.pdbx_seq_one_letter_code
_entity_poly.pdbx_strand_id
1 'polypeptide(L)'
;MTLSTWLTFLVASWLISFSPGAGAISCMSVAMRQGYRRALWNIAGLELGIALLVAIVAAGLGAVLAASALAFAAIKWFGVGYLVFLGIQQWRRVEMIRAEAARLDAPSGEVSNVKLLLQGFLINTSNPKAIVFMLAVLPQFIDPHASLWPQYATMIATLLTTDLVAMSIYALLAARMLSSLREPHHVQWMNRIFGSLFVGAALLLATFRKAAP
;
A
#
# COMPACT_ATOMS: atom_id res chain seq x y z
N MET A 1 15.23 15.82 -3.49
CA MET A 1 15.26 14.68 -2.53
C MET A 1 16.67 14.12 -2.45
N THR A 2 17.26 13.96 -1.27
CA THR A 2 18.60 13.35 -1.10
C THR A 2 18.54 11.84 -1.32
N LEU A 3 19.68 11.21 -1.59
CA LEU A 3 19.76 9.76 -1.73
C LEU A 3 19.31 9.01 -0.46
N SER A 4 19.71 9.51 0.71
CA SER A 4 19.30 8.93 1.99
C SER A 4 17.79 9.01 2.22
N THR A 5 17.17 10.13 1.89
CA THR A 5 15.72 10.31 1.96
C THR A 5 15.02 9.35 1.00
N TRP A 6 15.53 9.21 -0.22
CA TRP A 6 14.97 8.29 -1.20
C TRP A 6 15.10 6.82 -0.78
N LEU A 7 16.25 6.40 -0.27
CA LEU A 7 16.44 5.03 0.24
C LEU A 7 15.49 4.71 1.39
N THR A 8 15.29 5.65 2.32
CA THR A 8 14.32 5.47 3.41
C THR A 8 12.90 5.37 2.87
N PHE A 9 12.54 6.20 1.89
CA PHE A 9 11.24 6.11 1.22
C PHE A 9 11.06 4.80 0.46
N LEU A 10 12.10 4.32 -0.22
CA LEU A 10 12.09 3.03 -0.92
C LEU A 10 11.81 1.88 0.05
N VAL A 11 12.47 1.87 1.22
CA VAL A 11 12.19 0.86 2.26
C VAL A 11 10.74 0.95 2.74
N ALA A 12 10.25 2.16 3.03
CA ALA A 12 8.86 2.37 3.42
C ALA A 12 7.87 1.91 2.34
N SER A 13 8.19 2.16 1.06
CA SER A 13 7.39 1.72 -0.10
C SER A 13 7.34 0.20 -0.20
N TRP A 14 8.46 -0.50 -0.02
CA TRP A 14 8.47 -1.97 0.02
C TRP A 14 7.64 -2.52 1.19
N LEU A 15 7.77 -1.93 2.37
CA LEU A 15 7.03 -2.37 3.55
C LEU A 15 5.51 -2.25 3.34
N ILE A 16 5.05 -1.13 2.79
CA ILE A 16 3.61 -0.93 2.54
C ILE A 16 3.09 -1.84 1.43
N SER A 17 3.85 -2.03 0.35
CA SER A 17 3.46 -2.85 -0.80
C SER A 17 3.42 -4.34 -0.46
N PHE A 18 4.42 -4.85 0.27
CA PHE A 18 4.43 -6.24 0.73
C PHE A 18 3.54 -6.52 1.95
N SER A 19 2.95 -5.50 2.54
CA SER A 19 1.96 -5.75 3.57
C SER A 19 0.63 -6.16 2.94
N PRO A 20 0.15 -7.39 3.14
CA PRO A 20 -1.08 -7.85 2.53
C PRO A 20 -2.27 -7.02 3.01
N GLY A 21 -3.00 -6.46 2.07
CA GLY A 21 -4.20 -5.65 2.29
C GLY A 21 -5.27 -5.98 1.27
N ALA A 22 -6.29 -5.11 1.15
CA ALA A 22 -7.40 -5.30 0.23
C ALA A 22 -6.92 -5.43 -1.23
N GLY A 23 -5.89 -4.68 -1.66
CA GLY A 23 -5.30 -4.78 -3.00
C GLY A 23 -4.68 -6.15 -3.25
N ALA A 24 -3.83 -6.64 -2.33
CA ALA A 24 -3.21 -7.96 -2.45
C ALA A 24 -4.26 -9.09 -2.49
N ILE A 25 -5.28 -9.02 -1.62
CA ILE A 25 -6.38 -10.00 -1.60
C ILE A 25 -7.13 -9.97 -2.94
N SER A 26 -7.40 -8.78 -3.48
CA SER A 26 -8.09 -8.64 -4.76
C SER A 26 -7.30 -9.24 -5.91
N CYS A 27 -6.02 -8.87 -6.09
CA CYS A 27 -5.22 -9.39 -7.19
C CYS A 27 -4.98 -10.91 -7.07
N MET A 28 -4.79 -11.44 -5.85
CA MET A 28 -4.71 -12.88 -5.61
C MET A 28 -6.02 -13.59 -5.99
N SER A 29 -7.17 -13.06 -5.57
CA SER A 29 -8.49 -13.62 -5.90
C SER A 29 -8.72 -13.68 -7.40
N VAL A 30 -8.43 -12.60 -8.13
CA VAL A 30 -8.53 -12.57 -9.59
C VAL A 30 -7.56 -13.58 -10.23
N ALA A 31 -6.31 -13.64 -9.73
CA ALA A 31 -5.30 -14.57 -10.26
C ALA A 31 -5.71 -16.04 -10.08
N MET A 32 -6.29 -16.38 -8.94
CA MET A 32 -6.77 -17.73 -8.65
C MET A 32 -7.97 -18.13 -9.52
N ARG A 33 -8.88 -17.19 -9.81
CA ARG A 33 -10.12 -17.47 -10.58
C ARG A 33 -9.92 -17.39 -12.08
N GLN A 34 -9.15 -16.43 -12.55
CA GLN A 34 -9.07 -16.06 -13.98
C GLN A 34 -7.65 -16.09 -14.55
N GLY A 35 -6.68 -16.46 -13.72
CA GLY A 35 -5.27 -16.53 -14.09
C GLY A 35 -4.53 -15.20 -13.98
N TYR A 36 -3.20 -15.31 -13.96
CA TYR A 36 -2.29 -14.17 -13.77
C TYR A 36 -2.48 -13.04 -14.79
N ARG A 37 -2.64 -13.38 -16.08
CA ARG A 37 -2.80 -12.37 -17.14
C ARG A 37 -3.99 -11.45 -16.92
N ARG A 38 -5.07 -11.97 -16.38
CA ARG A 38 -6.26 -11.17 -16.05
C ARG A 38 -6.08 -10.37 -14.76
N ALA A 39 -5.32 -10.91 -13.80
CA ALA A 39 -4.96 -10.17 -12.59
C ALA A 39 -4.16 -8.92 -12.89
N LEU A 40 -3.39 -8.86 -13.99
CA LEU A 40 -2.68 -7.64 -14.40
C LEU A 40 -3.62 -6.45 -14.64
N TRP A 41 -4.84 -6.66 -15.10
CA TRP A 41 -5.83 -5.59 -15.23
C TRP A 41 -6.29 -5.06 -13.87
N ASN A 42 -6.47 -5.96 -12.89
CA ASN A 42 -6.78 -5.55 -11.52
C ASN A 42 -5.60 -4.79 -10.89
N ILE A 43 -4.38 -5.28 -11.09
CA ILE A 43 -3.15 -4.61 -10.64
C ILE A 43 -3.03 -3.22 -11.30
N ALA A 44 -3.22 -3.10 -12.61
CA ALA A 44 -3.22 -1.80 -13.28
C ALA A 44 -4.25 -0.82 -12.66
N GLY A 45 -5.41 -1.32 -12.25
CA GLY A 45 -6.38 -0.52 -11.52
C GLY A 45 -5.87 -0.07 -10.14
N LEU A 46 -5.20 -0.97 -9.40
CA LEU A 46 -4.58 -0.62 -8.11
C LEU A 46 -3.54 0.49 -8.28
N GLU A 47 -2.69 0.40 -9.31
CA GLU A 47 -1.67 1.41 -9.62
C GLU A 47 -2.28 2.77 -9.98
N LEU A 48 -3.34 2.79 -10.79
CA LEU A 48 -4.08 4.02 -11.08
C LEU A 48 -4.66 4.65 -9.80
N GLY A 49 -5.11 3.81 -8.85
CA GLY A 49 -5.56 4.26 -7.54
C GLY A 49 -4.43 4.92 -6.72
N ILE A 50 -3.22 4.33 -6.71
CA ILE A 50 -2.03 4.94 -6.10
C ILE A 50 -1.72 6.28 -6.74
N ALA A 51 -1.68 6.33 -8.08
CA ALA A 51 -1.37 7.54 -8.82
C ALA A 51 -2.35 8.68 -8.48
N LEU A 52 -3.65 8.37 -8.41
CA LEU A 52 -4.67 9.34 -8.01
C LEU A 52 -4.46 9.83 -6.57
N LEU A 53 -4.22 8.93 -5.62
CA LEU A 53 -4.00 9.31 -4.22
C LEU A 53 -2.76 10.20 -4.06
N VAL A 54 -1.66 9.88 -4.75
CA VAL A 54 -0.46 10.74 -4.75
C VAL A 54 -0.77 12.10 -5.37
N ALA A 55 -1.52 12.16 -6.47
CA ALA A 55 -1.92 13.42 -7.09
C ALA A 55 -2.78 14.29 -6.16
N ILE A 56 -3.73 13.69 -5.44
CA ILE A 56 -4.56 14.40 -4.46
C ILE A 56 -3.69 14.96 -3.32
N VAL A 57 -2.77 14.16 -2.80
CA VAL A 57 -1.85 14.61 -1.74
C VAL A 57 -0.93 15.71 -2.25
N ALA A 58 -0.38 15.57 -3.46
CA ALA A 58 0.47 16.58 -4.07
C ALA A 58 -0.25 17.91 -4.25
N ALA A 59 -1.52 17.89 -4.67
CA ALA A 59 -2.34 19.09 -4.84
C ALA A 59 -2.69 19.75 -3.50
N GLY A 60 -2.92 18.96 -2.44
CA GLY A 60 -3.33 19.46 -1.12
C GLY A 60 -2.16 19.80 -0.20
N LEU A 61 -1.01 19.15 -0.37
CA LEU A 61 0.11 19.25 0.56
C LEU A 61 0.74 20.64 0.61
N GLY A 62 0.81 21.33 -0.53
CA GLY A 62 1.31 22.70 -0.59
C GLY A 62 0.56 23.66 0.35
N ALA A 63 -0.77 23.53 0.40
CA ALA A 63 -1.62 24.30 1.30
C ALA A 63 -1.39 23.92 2.77
N VAL A 64 -1.23 22.65 3.08
CA VAL A 64 -1.01 22.16 4.46
C VAL A 64 0.38 22.58 4.98
N LEU A 65 1.42 22.49 4.14
CA LEU A 65 2.79 22.90 4.52
C LEU A 65 2.90 24.40 4.74
N ALA A 66 2.11 25.19 3.99
CA ALA A 66 2.07 26.65 4.15
C ALA A 66 1.24 27.09 5.37
N ALA A 67 0.28 26.27 5.82
CA ALA A 67 -0.70 26.69 6.82
C ALA A 67 -0.17 26.65 8.26
N SER A 68 0.55 25.60 8.70
CA SER A 68 0.97 25.48 10.11
C SER A 68 1.89 24.28 10.38
N ALA A 69 2.98 24.51 11.14
CA ALA A 69 3.82 23.45 11.70
C ALA A 69 3.02 22.49 12.62
N LEU A 70 1.98 22.99 13.28
CA LEU A 70 1.10 22.19 14.13
C LEU A 70 0.26 21.22 13.30
N ALA A 71 -0.29 21.66 12.15
CA ALA A 71 -1.03 20.78 11.23
C ALA A 71 -0.14 19.63 10.71
N PHE A 72 1.10 19.94 10.36
CA PHE A 72 2.07 18.92 9.96
C PHE A 72 2.36 17.90 11.08
N ALA A 73 2.58 18.40 12.31
CA ALA A 73 2.80 17.54 13.47
C ALA A 73 1.58 16.65 13.76
N ALA A 74 0.36 17.19 13.65
CA ALA A 74 -0.88 16.43 13.83
C ALA A 74 -1.00 15.31 12.80
N ILE A 75 -0.74 15.58 11.51
CA ILE A 75 -0.74 14.58 10.44
C ILE A 75 0.31 13.50 10.72
N LYS A 76 1.51 13.87 11.13
CA LYS A 76 2.59 12.93 11.47
C LYS A 76 2.14 11.97 12.58
N TRP A 77 1.68 12.49 13.71
CA TRP A 77 1.30 11.68 14.86
C TRP A 77 0.06 10.83 14.60
N PHE A 78 -0.89 11.34 13.82
CA PHE A 78 -2.01 10.54 13.33
C PHE A 78 -1.51 9.36 12.49
N GLY A 79 -0.55 9.59 11.59
CA GLY A 79 0.08 8.55 10.78
C GLY A 79 0.82 7.49 11.61
N VAL A 80 1.58 7.92 12.61
CA VAL A 80 2.25 7.00 13.55
C VAL A 80 1.22 6.11 14.25
N GLY A 81 0.18 6.70 14.83
CA GLY A 81 -0.89 5.96 15.52
C GLY A 81 -1.60 4.99 14.59
N TYR A 82 -1.85 5.41 13.35
CA TYR A 82 -2.50 4.56 12.35
C TYR A 82 -1.61 3.41 11.86
N LEU A 83 -0.30 3.62 11.69
CA LEU A 83 0.63 2.53 11.35
C LEU A 83 0.70 1.50 12.47
N VAL A 84 0.70 1.92 13.73
CA VAL A 84 0.59 1.00 14.89
C VAL A 84 -0.72 0.24 14.84
N PHE A 85 -1.84 0.92 14.61
CA PHE A 85 -3.17 0.28 14.46
C PHE A 85 -3.16 -0.76 13.34
N LEU A 86 -2.61 -0.43 12.16
CA LEU A 86 -2.48 -1.38 11.06
C LEU A 86 -1.60 -2.58 11.42
N GLY A 87 -0.50 -2.36 12.14
CA GLY A 87 0.36 -3.42 12.63
C GLY A 87 -0.39 -4.40 13.53
N ILE A 88 -1.12 -3.88 14.51
CA ILE A 88 -1.94 -4.70 15.42
C ILE A 88 -3.08 -5.40 14.66
N GLN A 89 -3.74 -4.68 13.75
CA GLN A 89 -4.81 -5.25 12.93
C GLN A 89 -4.28 -6.40 12.05
N GLN A 90 -3.06 -6.26 11.50
CA GLN A 90 -2.44 -7.28 10.68
C GLN A 90 -2.18 -8.58 11.47
N TRP A 91 -1.79 -8.48 12.73
CA TRP A 91 -1.63 -9.66 13.60
C TRP A 91 -2.95 -10.42 13.83
N ARG A 92 -4.09 -9.72 13.76
CA ARG A 92 -5.44 -10.30 13.99
C ARG A 92 -6.14 -10.79 12.73
N ARG A 93 -5.64 -10.44 11.52
CA ARG A 93 -6.34 -10.67 10.22
C ARG A 93 -6.11 -12.07 9.62
N VAL A 94 -6.36 -13.14 10.35
CA VAL A 94 -6.34 -14.50 9.76
C VAL A 94 -7.64 -14.83 9.00
N GLU A 95 -8.77 -14.24 9.42
CA GLU A 95 -10.10 -14.64 8.96
C GLU A 95 -10.49 -14.14 7.57
N MET A 96 -9.99 -12.97 7.13
CA MET A 96 -10.38 -12.40 5.83
C MET A 96 -9.87 -13.21 4.64
N ILE A 97 -8.65 -13.75 4.73
CA ILE A 97 -8.07 -14.59 3.66
C ILE A 97 -8.82 -15.93 3.58
N ARG A 98 -9.26 -16.46 4.73
CA ARG A 98 -10.11 -17.67 4.79
C ARG A 98 -11.48 -17.44 4.15
N ALA A 99 -12.13 -16.31 4.44
CA ALA A 99 -13.41 -15.96 3.86
C ALA A 99 -13.33 -15.79 2.35
N GLU A 100 -12.26 -15.20 1.84
CA GLU A 100 -12.05 -15.07 0.39
C GLU A 100 -11.69 -16.41 -0.25
N ALA A 101 -10.88 -17.24 0.39
CA ALA A 101 -10.59 -18.60 -0.08
C ALA A 101 -11.88 -19.46 -0.18
N ALA A 102 -12.79 -19.33 0.79
CA ALA A 102 -14.09 -20.02 0.75
C ALA A 102 -15.00 -19.53 -0.39
N ARG A 103 -14.88 -18.26 -0.81
CA ARG A 103 -15.62 -17.70 -1.95
C ARG A 103 -15.09 -18.19 -3.31
N LEU A 104 -13.88 -18.76 -3.37
CA LEU A 104 -13.28 -19.24 -4.60
C LEU A 104 -13.99 -20.46 -5.19
N ASP A 105 -14.75 -21.20 -4.38
CA ASP A 105 -15.50 -22.38 -4.83
C ASP A 105 -16.81 -22.02 -5.56
N ALA A 106 -17.21 -20.73 -5.59
CA ALA A 106 -18.38 -20.30 -6.33
C ALA A 106 -18.06 -20.15 -7.84
N PRO A 107 -18.92 -20.67 -8.75
CA PRO A 107 -18.74 -20.50 -10.18
C PRO A 107 -18.74 -19.02 -10.55
N SER A 108 -17.61 -18.50 -10.99
CA SER A 108 -17.50 -17.12 -11.46
C SER A 108 -17.38 -17.13 -13.00
N GLY A 109 -18.35 -16.50 -13.67
CA GLY A 109 -18.24 -16.21 -15.10
C GLY A 109 -17.05 -15.29 -15.40
N GLU A 110 -16.66 -15.23 -16.67
CA GLU A 110 -15.58 -14.32 -17.10
C GLU A 110 -15.96 -12.86 -16.82
N VAL A 111 -15.11 -12.19 -16.03
CA VAL A 111 -15.25 -10.75 -15.74
C VAL A 111 -14.48 -9.97 -16.78
N SER A 112 -15.05 -8.92 -17.38
CA SER A 112 -14.36 -8.12 -18.40
C SER A 112 -13.13 -7.42 -17.82
N ASN A 113 -12.10 -7.17 -18.65
CA ASN A 113 -10.87 -6.50 -18.25
C ASN A 113 -11.13 -5.11 -17.65
N VAL A 114 -12.08 -4.35 -18.20
CA VAL A 114 -12.47 -3.03 -17.67
C VAL A 114 -13.05 -3.15 -16.26
N LYS A 115 -13.88 -4.15 -15.99
CA LYS A 115 -14.40 -4.39 -14.63
C LYS A 115 -13.27 -4.72 -13.64
N LEU A 116 -12.29 -5.54 -14.06
CA LEU A 116 -11.14 -5.86 -13.23
C LEU A 116 -10.29 -4.63 -12.91
N LEU A 117 -10.06 -3.77 -13.90
CA LEU A 117 -9.35 -2.50 -13.72
C LEU A 117 -10.11 -1.57 -12.78
N LEU A 118 -11.41 -1.36 -13.01
CA LEU A 118 -12.24 -0.54 -12.11
C LEU A 118 -12.30 -1.10 -10.70
N GLN A 119 -12.37 -2.42 -10.55
CA GLN A 119 -12.33 -3.08 -9.25
C GLN A 119 -11.03 -2.75 -8.50
N GLY A 120 -9.88 -2.91 -9.14
CA GLY A 120 -8.59 -2.56 -8.55
C GLY A 120 -8.51 -1.08 -8.17
N PHE A 121 -8.93 -0.19 -9.08
CA PHE A 121 -8.96 1.25 -8.86
C PHE A 121 -9.81 1.63 -7.64
N LEU A 122 -11.06 1.16 -7.58
CA LEU A 122 -11.97 1.45 -6.47
C LEU A 122 -11.46 0.86 -5.15
N ILE A 123 -10.93 -0.35 -5.17
CA ILE A 123 -10.36 -0.98 -3.97
C ILE A 123 -9.21 -0.14 -3.42
N ASN A 124 -8.32 0.37 -4.27
CA ASN A 124 -7.15 1.11 -3.78
C ASN A 124 -7.51 2.54 -3.38
N THR A 125 -8.35 3.23 -4.14
CA THR A 125 -8.79 4.59 -3.80
C THR A 125 -9.63 4.66 -2.53
N SER A 126 -10.35 3.60 -2.18
CA SER A 126 -11.10 3.47 -0.92
C SER A 126 -10.33 2.73 0.19
N ASN A 127 -9.08 2.32 -0.07
CA ASN A 127 -8.28 1.57 0.88
C ASN A 127 -7.74 2.48 1.99
N PRO A 128 -8.22 2.35 3.23
CA PRO A 128 -7.78 3.21 4.31
C PRO A 128 -6.27 3.09 4.58
N LYS A 129 -5.67 1.92 4.34
CA LYS A 129 -4.22 1.73 4.45
C LYS A 129 -3.46 2.63 3.46
N ALA A 130 -3.87 2.65 2.19
CA ALA A 130 -3.25 3.47 1.16
C ALA A 130 -3.46 4.96 1.43
N ILE A 131 -4.71 5.35 1.73
CA ILE A 131 -5.07 6.75 2.01
C ILE A 131 -4.23 7.31 3.14
N VAL A 132 -4.17 6.63 4.28
CA VAL A 132 -3.44 7.14 5.44
C VAL A 132 -1.93 7.10 5.22
N PHE A 133 -1.40 6.08 4.54
CA PHE A 133 0.01 6.07 4.15
C PHE A 133 0.35 7.30 3.30
N MET A 134 -0.45 7.61 2.28
CA MET A 134 -0.22 8.76 1.44
C MET A 134 -0.33 10.09 2.20
N LEU A 135 -1.34 10.24 3.05
CA LEU A 135 -1.54 11.48 3.81
C LEU A 135 -0.50 11.69 4.92
N ALA A 136 -0.08 10.61 5.60
CA ALA A 136 0.76 10.73 6.78
C ALA A 136 2.24 10.49 6.51
N VAL A 137 2.58 9.58 5.60
CA VAL A 137 3.96 9.17 5.35
C VAL A 137 4.59 9.96 4.21
N LEU A 138 3.90 10.11 3.08
CA LEU A 138 4.45 10.78 1.90
C LEU A 138 4.94 12.21 2.18
N PRO A 139 4.23 13.07 2.95
CA PRO A 139 4.72 14.42 3.28
C PRO A 139 6.05 14.46 4.04
N GLN A 140 6.39 13.39 4.78
CA GLN A 140 7.60 13.35 5.58
C GLN A 140 8.89 13.29 4.72
N PHE A 141 8.75 12.89 3.46
CA PHE A 141 9.84 12.75 2.51
C PHE A 141 9.96 13.93 1.53
N ILE A 142 9.08 14.91 1.64
CA ILE A 142 9.08 16.12 0.81
C ILE A 142 9.92 17.21 1.48
N ASP A 143 10.87 17.76 0.72
CA ASP A 143 11.57 18.98 1.06
C ASP A 143 10.82 20.17 0.43
N PRO A 144 10.17 21.03 1.27
CA PRO A 144 9.39 22.15 0.75
C PRO A 144 10.26 23.29 0.17
N HIS A 145 11.57 23.29 0.46
CA HIS A 145 12.51 24.31 -0.04
C HIS A 145 13.13 23.93 -1.40
N ALA A 146 12.92 22.69 -1.85
CA ALA A 146 13.36 22.19 -3.14
C ALA A 146 12.19 22.06 -4.12
N SER A 147 12.49 22.00 -5.42
CA SER A 147 11.49 21.79 -6.45
C SER A 147 10.63 20.55 -6.16
N LEU A 148 9.31 20.71 -6.08
CA LEU A 148 8.36 19.66 -5.69
C LEU A 148 8.14 18.63 -6.80
N TRP A 149 8.09 19.05 -8.07
CA TRP A 149 7.83 18.18 -9.21
C TRP A 149 8.75 16.96 -9.30
N PRO A 150 10.09 17.11 -9.29
CA PRO A 150 10.99 15.96 -9.35
C PRO A 150 10.83 15.03 -8.14
N GLN A 151 10.50 15.57 -6.97
CA GLN A 151 10.28 14.78 -5.77
C GLN A 151 9.04 13.90 -5.92
N TYR A 152 7.90 14.48 -6.31
CA TYR A 152 6.68 13.70 -6.56
C TYR A 152 6.86 12.69 -7.69
N ALA A 153 7.53 13.05 -8.79
CA ALA A 153 7.81 12.12 -9.88
C ALA A 153 8.63 10.92 -9.43
N THR A 154 9.67 11.15 -8.61
CA THR A 154 10.48 10.06 -8.04
C THR A 154 9.67 9.19 -7.09
N MET A 155 8.85 9.81 -6.24
CA MET A 155 8.05 9.08 -5.26
C MET A 155 6.96 8.24 -5.91
N ILE A 156 6.25 8.78 -6.91
CA ILE A 156 5.22 8.03 -7.64
C ILE A 156 5.85 6.88 -8.42
N ALA A 157 6.98 7.09 -9.10
CA ALA A 157 7.69 6.04 -9.80
C ALA A 157 8.16 4.92 -8.85
N THR A 158 8.67 5.28 -7.67
CA THR A 158 9.09 4.33 -6.64
C THR A 158 7.89 3.51 -6.13
N LEU A 159 6.79 4.18 -5.76
CA LEU A 159 5.58 3.51 -5.27
C LEU A 159 4.98 2.57 -6.31
N LEU A 160 4.76 3.05 -7.54
CA LEU A 160 4.20 2.22 -8.61
C LEU A 160 5.09 1.01 -8.92
N THR A 161 6.41 1.19 -8.92
CA THR A 161 7.34 0.08 -9.17
C THR A 161 7.29 -0.96 -8.06
N THR A 162 7.37 -0.53 -6.80
CA THR A 162 7.37 -1.45 -5.65
C THR A 162 6.04 -2.17 -5.50
N ASP A 163 4.93 -1.47 -5.72
CA ASP A 163 3.59 -2.07 -5.62
C ASP A 163 3.31 -3.03 -6.78
N LEU A 164 3.64 -2.64 -8.02
CA LEU A 164 3.53 -3.50 -9.19
C LEU A 164 4.29 -4.83 -9.01
N VAL A 165 5.53 -4.76 -8.49
CA VAL A 165 6.33 -5.96 -8.22
C VAL A 165 5.68 -6.79 -7.12
N ALA A 166 5.29 -6.18 -6.01
CA ALA A 166 4.67 -6.88 -4.88
C ALA A 166 3.34 -7.55 -5.30
N MET A 167 2.45 -6.81 -5.97
CA MET A 167 1.15 -7.33 -6.44
C MET A 167 1.34 -8.43 -7.50
N SER A 168 2.34 -8.30 -8.38
CA SER A 168 2.66 -9.34 -9.36
C SER A 168 3.16 -10.62 -8.69
N ILE A 169 4.00 -10.52 -7.66
CA ILE A 169 4.45 -11.66 -6.87
C ILE A 169 3.25 -12.33 -6.18
N TYR A 170 2.38 -11.56 -5.53
CA TYR A 170 1.17 -12.10 -4.90
C TYR A 170 0.27 -12.83 -5.90
N ALA A 171 0.02 -12.22 -7.06
CA ALA A 171 -0.82 -12.80 -8.09
C ALA A 171 -0.20 -14.08 -8.70
N LEU A 172 1.11 -14.10 -8.95
CA LEU A 172 1.83 -15.27 -9.46
C LEU A 172 1.82 -16.44 -8.47
N LEU A 173 2.11 -16.12 -7.19
CA LEU A 173 2.07 -17.14 -6.13
C LEU A 173 0.65 -17.69 -5.98
N ALA A 174 -0.36 -16.83 -5.98
CA ALA A 174 -1.76 -17.25 -5.90
C ALA A 174 -2.18 -18.13 -7.08
N ALA A 175 -1.77 -17.77 -8.31
CA ALA A 175 -2.09 -18.56 -9.49
C ALA A 175 -1.41 -19.94 -9.53
N ARG A 176 -0.22 -20.07 -8.91
CA ARG A 176 0.59 -21.31 -8.96
C ARG A 176 0.47 -22.18 -7.72
N MET A 177 0.21 -21.59 -6.55
CA MET A 177 0.29 -22.25 -5.24
C MET A 177 -1.05 -22.25 -4.50
N LEU A 178 -2.15 -22.51 -5.21
CA LEU A 178 -3.49 -22.50 -4.63
C LEU A 178 -3.62 -23.34 -3.36
N SER A 179 -2.92 -24.48 -3.29
CA SER A 179 -2.92 -25.38 -2.13
C SER A 179 -2.14 -24.82 -0.94
N SER A 180 -0.97 -24.20 -1.15
CA SER A 180 -0.09 -23.71 -0.08
C SER A 180 -0.59 -22.42 0.60
N LEU A 181 -1.33 -21.57 -0.14
CA LEU A 181 -1.94 -20.34 0.44
C LEU A 181 -3.19 -20.65 1.27
N ARG A 182 -3.72 -21.88 1.20
CA ARG A 182 -4.82 -22.37 2.04
C ARG A 182 -4.34 -22.78 3.45
N GLU A 183 -3.03 -22.95 3.66
CA GLU A 183 -2.47 -23.30 4.96
C GLU A 183 -2.53 -22.10 5.91
N PRO A 184 -3.33 -22.18 7.01
CA PRO A 184 -3.53 -21.05 7.93
C PRO A 184 -2.24 -20.56 8.58
N HIS A 185 -1.27 -21.45 8.75
CA HIS A 185 0.01 -21.18 9.41
C HIS A 185 0.87 -20.21 8.59
N HIS A 186 0.97 -20.38 7.28
CA HIS A 186 1.76 -19.50 6.42
C HIS A 186 1.19 -18.07 6.39
N VAL A 187 -0.15 -17.96 6.33
CA VAL A 187 -0.84 -16.67 6.39
C VAL A 187 -0.62 -15.97 7.74
N GLN A 188 -0.66 -16.71 8.85
CA GLN A 188 -0.40 -16.15 10.18
C GLN A 188 1.03 -15.62 10.32
N TRP A 189 2.03 -16.37 9.87
CA TRP A 189 3.42 -15.95 9.90
C TRP A 189 3.64 -14.69 9.06
N MET A 190 3.12 -14.68 7.85
CA MET A 190 3.18 -13.50 6.97
C MET A 190 2.57 -12.27 7.65
N ASN A 191 1.38 -12.40 8.21
CA ASN A 191 0.70 -11.31 8.91
C ASN A 191 1.48 -10.82 10.14
N ARG A 192 2.12 -11.72 10.90
CA ARG A 192 2.95 -11.36 12.05
C ARG A 192 4.19 -10.59 11.63
N ILE A 193 4.88 -11.03 10.58
CA ILE A 193 6.05 -10.32 10.04
C ILE A 193 5.67 -8.92 9.60
N PHE A 194 4.64 -8.78 8.75
CA PHE A 194 4.23 -7.47 8.27
C PHE A 194 3.64 -6.58 9.35
N GLY A 195 2.90 -7.13 10.31
CA GLY A 195 2.42 -6.38 11.46
C GLY A 195 3.58 -5.80 12.29
N SER A 196 4.64 -6.59 12.52
CA SER A 196 5.85 -6.14 13.22
C SER A 196 6.60 -5.06 12.43
N LEU A 197 6.68 -5.21 11.10
CA LEU A 197 7.30 -4.23 10.22
C LEU A 197 6.55 -2.89 10.23
N PHE A 198 5.20 -2.90 10.30
CA PHE A 198 4.42 -1.67 10.44
C PHE A 198 4.68 -0.96 11.76
N VAL A 199 4.77 -1.70 12.86
CA VAL A 199 5.12 -1.13 14.16
C VAL A 199 6.53 -0.55 14.11
N GLY A 200 7.48 -1.27 13.50
CA GLY A 200 8.84 -0.77 13.27
C GLY A 200 8.87 0.52 12.44
N ALA A 201 8.10 0.58 11.35
CA ALA A 201 7.96 1.77 10.52
C ALA A 201 7.33 2.94 11.29
N ALA A 202 6.34 2.68 12.16
CA ALA A 202 5.76 3.70 13.04
C ALA A 202 6.78 4.27 14.02
N LEU A 203 7.62 3.42 14.61
CA LEU A 203 8.70 3.85 15.51
C LEU A 203 9.73 4.70 14.76
N LEU A 204 10.15 4.27 13.56
CA LEU A 204 11.05 5.06 12.73
C LEU A 204 10.44 6.42 12.39
N LEU A 205 9.16 6.46 11.98
CA LEU A 205 8.47 7.71 11.69
C LEU A 205 8.36 8.63 12.91
N ALA A 206 8.14 8.07 14.11
CA ALA A 206 8.07 8.83 15.35
C ALA A 206 9.42 9.52 15.68
N THR A 207 10.54 8.83 15.40
CA THR A 207 11.90 9.34 15.64
C THR A 207 12.36 10.32 14.57
N PHE A 208 11.72 10.35 13.40
CA PHE A 208 12.06 11.29 12.33
C PHE A 208 11.80 12.72 12.81
N ARG A 209 12.87 13.43 13.16
CA ARG A 209 12.85 14.88 13.37
C ARG A 209 13.14 15.53 12.01
N LYS A 210 12.23 16.38 11.55
CA LYS A 210 12.58 17.34 10.50
C LYS A 210 13.77 18.12 11.03
N ALA A 211 14.91 18.08 10.34
CA ALA A 211 16.04 18.94 10.69
C ALA A 211 15.49 20.36 10.75
N ALA A 212 15.62 21.00 11.90
CA ALA A 212 15.30 22.39 12.03
C ALA A 212 16.17 23.19 11.06
N PRO A 213 15.64 24.25 10.44
CA PRO A 213 16.41 25.10 9.55
C PRO A 213 17.58 25.77 10.26
#